data_54d0431b8eb4f11a8833e613e8b434b9
#
_entry.id   54d0431b8eb4f11a8833e613e8b434b9
#
_cell.length_a   1.000
_cell.length_b   1.000
_cell.length_c   1.000
_cell.angle_alpha   90.00
_cell.angle_beta   90.00
_cell.angle_gamma   90.00
#
_symmetry.space_group_name_H-M   'P 1'
#
loop_
_entity.id
_entity.type
_entity.pdbx_description
1 polymer ?
#
loop_
_entity_poly.entity_id
_entity_poly.type
_entity_poly.pdbx_seq_one_letter_code
_entity_poly.pdbx_strand_id
1 'polypeptide(L)'
;RGLGDVYKRQIEMLCHDKSSVDFCLSLIENNPHYDHFHSIDEKSFELYSKKNTKATAILKVLDHLNIPIENSYAFGDGKNDIEMLSTVGCGIAMGNADDDVKKYAKEVTDTVHNDGVAFGIEKYILS
;
A
#
# COMPACT_ATOMS: atom_id res chain seq x y z
N ARG A 1 23.02 1.11 -22.72
CA ARG A 1 22.68 1.64 -21.40
C ARG A 1 21.69 0.68 -20.78
N GLY A 2 22.15 -0.10 -19.82
CA GLY A 2 21.27 -0.99 -19.09
C GLY A 2 20.21 -0.20 -18.34
N LEU A 3 19.13 -0.88 -17.94
CA LEU A 3 18.07 -0.40 -17.04
C LEU A 3 18.61 -0.03 -15.62
N GLY A 4 19.87 0.41 -15.53
CA GLY A 4 20.57 0.67 -14.28
C GLY A 4 20.02 1.84 -13.45
N ASP A 5 19.18 2.67 -14.03
CA ASP A 5 18.55 3.80 -13.33
C ASP A 5 17.10 3.52 -12.89
N VAL A 6 16.62 2.29 -13.07
CA VAL A 6 15.39 1.87 -12.42
C VAL A 6 15.73 1.64 -10.96
N TYR A 7 15.51 2.64 -10.15
CA TYR A 7 15.59 2.54 -8.69
C TYR A 7 14.63 1.46 -8.22
N LYS A 8 15.17 0.28 -7.95
CA LYS A 8 14.42 -0.76 -7.24
C LYS A 8 14.14 -0.22 -5.84
N ARG A 9 12.93 0.27 -5.65
CA ARG A 9 12.49 0.84 -4.36
C ARG A 9 11.97 -0.22 -3.41
N GLN A 10 11.89 -1.45 -3.89
CA GLN A 10 11.29 -2.59 -3.23
C GLN A 10 12.05 -3.85 -3.65
N ILE A 11 12.27 -4.74 -2.69
CA ILE A 11 12.88 -6.06 -2.92
C ILE A 11 11.90 -7.08 -2.37
N GLU A 12 11.42 -7.97 -3.24
CA GLU A 12 10.68 -9.15 -2.83
C GLU A 12 11.68 -10.28 -2.57
N MET A 13 11.56 -10.91 -1.42
CA MET A 13 12.38 -12.06 -1.03
C MET A 13 11.48 -13.27 -0.84
N LEU A 14 11.74 -14.31 -1.65
CA LEU A 14 11.11 -15.62 -1.52
C LEU A 14 12.03 -16.51 -0.68
N CYS A 15 11.50 -17.09 0.38
CA CYS A 15 12.21 -17.98 1.26
C CYS A 15 11.62 -19.39 1.14
N HIS A 16 12.45 -20.39 1.51
CA HIS A 16 12.01 -21.79 1.43
C HIS A 16 10.95 -22.12 2.50
N ASP A 17 11.06 -21.49 3.65
CA ASP A 17 10.18 -21.68 4.80
C ASP A 17 10.12 -20.43 5.69
N LYS A 18 9.20 -20.44 6.65
CA LYS A 18 9.00 -19.34 7.60
C LYS A 18 10.26 -19.05 8.44
N SER A 19 11.01 -20.06 8.83
CA SER A 19 12.21 -19.85 9.67
C SER A 19 13.29 -19.07 8.93
N SER A 20 13.39 -19.26 7.62
CA SER A 20 14.26 -18.47 6.74
C SER A 20 13.78 -17.01 6.62
N VAL A 21 12.48 -16.78 6.57
CA VAL A 21 11.91 -15.42 6.61
C VAL A 21 12.25 -14.75 7.94
N ASP A 22 11.96 -15.40 9.07
CA ASP A 22 12.22 -14.87 10.40
C ASP A 22 13.69 -14.52 10.61
N PHE A 23 14.61 -15.37 10.12
CA PHE A 23 16.04 -15.09 10.14
C PHE A 23 16.39 -13.86 9.33
N CYS A 24 15.93 -13.75 8.08
CA CYS A 24 16.21 -12.59 7.23
C CYS A 24 15.66 -11.30 7.86
N LEU A 25 14.45 -11.35 8.42
CA LEU A 25 13.83 -10.19 9.07
C LEU A 25 14.59 -9.76 10.31
N SER A 26 15.15 -10.70 11.09
CA SER A 26 15.97 -10.37 12.27
C SER A 26 17.21 -9.55 11.93
N LEU A 27 17.74 -9.67 10.71
CA LEU A 27 18.88 -8.88 10.23
C LEU A 27 18.54 -7.43 9.90
N ILE A 28 17.28 -7.16 9.61
CA ILE A 28 16.78 -5.83 9.22
C ILE A 28 15.88 -5.22 10.30
N GLU A 29 15.55 -5.97 11.34
CA GLU A 29 14.79 -5.51 12.49
C GLU A 29 15.42 -4.26 13.09
N ASN A 30 14.60 -3.26 13.37
CA ASN A 30 15.04 -1.95 13.84
C ASN A 30 15.89 -1.12 12.85
N ASN A 31 15.92 -1.47 11.58
CA ASN A 31 16.60 -0.64 10.58
C ASN A 31 15.83 0.70 10.42
N PRO A 32 16.52 1.86 10.55
CA PRO A 32 15.84 3.17 10.47
C PRO A 32 15.39 3.53 9.05
N HIS A 33 15.88 2.84 8.02
CA HIS A 33 15.65 3.20 6.62
C HIS A 33 14.67 2.30 5.89
N TYR A 34 14.49 1.07 6.37
CA TYR A 34 13.68 0.05 5.71
C TYR A 34 12.59 -0.48 6.61
N ASP A 35 11.50 -0.90 5.98
CA ASP A 35 10.42 -1.63 6.60
C ASP A 35 10.06 -2.82 5.71
N HIS A 36 9.21 -3.70 6.18
CA HIS A 36 8.86 -4.93 5.49
C HIS A 36 7.36 -5.21 5.57
N PHE A 37 6.90 -5.97 4.59
CA PHE A 37 5.55 -6.51 4.55
C PHE A 37 5.60 -8.01 4.27
N HIS A 38 4.90 -8.80 5.07
CA HIS A 38 4.82 -10.26 4.90
C HIS A 38 3.78 -10.64 3.86
N SER A 39 4.08 -11.67 3.06
CA SER A 39 3.06 -12.33 2.26
C SER A 39 2.09 -13.14 3.13
N ILE A 40 0.92 -13.44 2.58
CA ILE A 40 -0.12 -14.23 3.25
C ILE A 40 0.36 -15.65 3.58
N ASP A 41 1.21 -16.23 2.74
CA ASP A 41 1.77 -17.58 2.92
C ASP A 41 2.97 -17.64 3.86
N GLU A 42 3.40 -16.51 4.42
CA GLU A 42 4.55 -16.35 5.31
C GLU A 42 5.88 -16.90 4.76
N LYS A 43 5.97 -17.11 3.44
CA LYS A 43 7.18 -17.60 2.75
C LYS A 43 7.91 -16.51 1.99
N SER A 44 7.34 -15.36 1.87
CA SER A 44 7.97 -14.20 1.27
C SER A 44 7.75 -12.94 2.07
N PHE A 45 8.58 -11.95 1.84
CA PHE A 45 8.38 -10.61 2.35
C PHE A 45 8.89 -9.58 1.34
N GLU A 46 8.30 -8.42 1.39
CA GLU A 46 8.74 -7.26 0.65
C GLU A 46 9.50 -6.32 1.57
N LEU A 47 10.71 -5.94 1.15
CA LEU A 47 11.51 -4.92 1.82
C LEU A 47 11.40 -3.61 1.04
N TYR A 48 11.02 -2.54 1.72
CA TYR A 48 10.87 -1.23 1.10
C TYR A 48 11.46 -0.11 1.96
N SER A 49 11.77 1.00 1.33
CA SER A 49 12.27 2.19 2.04
C SER A 49 11.13 2.91 2.75
N LYS A 50 11.28 3.20 4.04
CA LYS A 50 10.34 4.01 4.83
C LYS A 50 10.06 5.40 4.25
N LYS A 51 10.97 5.91 3.41
CA LYS A 51 10.82 7.21 2.73
C LYS A 51 9.98 7.15 1.45
N ASN A 52 9.71 5.95 0.94
CA ASN A 52 9.05 5.75 -0.35
C ASN A 52 7.83 4.85 -0.21
N THR A 53 6.91 5.24 0.64
CA THR A 53 5.61 4.58 0.79
C THR A 53 4.64 5.01 -0.31
N LYS A 54 3.52 4.28 -0.47
CA LYS A 54 2.43 4.68 -1.38
C LYS A 54 1.92 6.08 -1.05
N ALA A 55 1.78 6.39 0.24
CA ALA A 55 1.33 7.69 0.72
C ALA A 55 2.31 8.82 0.33
N THR A 56 3.61 8.64 0.60
CA THR A 56 4.60 9.67 0.25
C THR A 56 4.73 9.88 -1.27
N ALA A 57 4.51 8.81 -2.07
CA ALA A 57 4.51 8.93 -3.52
C ALA A 57 3.30 9.74 -4.02
N ILE A 58 2.10 9.48 -3.47
CA ILE A 58 0.89 10.24 -3.79
C ILE A 58 1.07 11.72 -3.44
N LEU A 59 1.57 12.04 -2.25
CA LEU A 59 1.80 13.44 -1.85
C LEU A 59 2.72 14.17 -2.82
N LYS A 60 3.79 13.53 -3.30
CA LYS A 60 4.69 14.11 -4.31
C LYS A 60 4.00 14.35 -5.65
N VAL A 61 3.14 13.43 -6.08
CA VAL A 61 2.38 13.58 -7.34
C VAL A 61 1.37 14.72 -7.22
N LEU A 62 0.63 14.78 -6.12
CA LEU A 62 -0.34 15.85 -5.87
C LEU A 62 0.33 17.24 -5.84
N ASP A 63 1.46 17.34 -5.14
CA ASP A 63 2.26 18.57 -5.09
C ASP A 63 2.75 18.96 -6.49
N HIS A 64 3.31 18.02 -7.24
CA HIS A 64 3.79 18.27 -8.61
C HIS A 64 2.69 18.73 -9.57
N LEU A 65 1.48 18.21 -9.41
CA LEU A 65 0.31 18.55 -10.22
C LEU A 65 -0.48 19.74 -9.68
N ASN A 66 -0.10 20.30 -8.54
CA ASN A 66 -0.85 21.33 -7.81
C ASN A 66 -2.30 20.93 -7.53
N ILE A 67 -2.53 19.66 -7.19
CA ILE A 67 -3.85 19.13 -6.82
C ILE A 67 -3.96 19.14 -5.28
N PRO A 68 -4.98 19.81 -4.71
CA PRO A 68 -5.25 19.73 -3.28
C PRO A 68 -5.53 18.29 -2.83
N ILE A 69 -5.03 17.91 -1.63
CA ILE A 69 -5.15 16.55 -1.14
C ILE A 69 -6.61 16.12 -0.97
N GLU A 70 -7.50 17.04 -0.63
CA GLU A 70 -8.94 16.81 -0.51
C GLU A 70 -9.60 16.31 -1.79
N ASN A 71 -8.97 16.54 -2.95
CA ASN A 71 -9.43 16.10 -4.26
C ASN A 71 -8.82 14.76 -4.69
N SER A 72 -8.19 14.04 -3.77
CA SER A 72 -7.56 12.75 -4.03
C SER A 72 -8.36 11.58 -3.45
N TYR A 73 -8.43 10.51 -4.20
CA TYR A 73 -9.10 9.27 -3.83
C TYR A 73 -8.11 8.10 -3.95
N ALA A 74 -8.22 7.14 -3.05
CA ALA A 74 -7.44 5.91 -3.14
C ALA A 74 -8.27 4.70 -2.71
N PHE A 75 -8.08 3.59 -3.41
CA PHE A 75 -8.67 2.30 -3.08
C PHE A 75 -7.59 1.38 -2.53
N GLY A 76 -7.92 0.57 -1.52
CA GLY A 76 -6.98 -0.37 -0.92
C GLY A 76 -7.68 -1.47 -0.14
N ASP A 77 -7.00 -2.61 0.00
CA ASP A 77 -7.52 -3.78 0.74
C ASP A 77 -6.50 -4.39 1.72
N GLY A 78 -5.23 -4.06 1.57
CA GLY A 78 -4.15 -4.61 2.37
C GLY A 78 -3.68 -3.70 3.51
N LYS A 79 -2.98 -4.29 4.47
CA LYS A 79 -2.35 -3.52 5.58
C LYS A 79 -1.31 -2.51 5.08
N ASN A 80 -0.66 -2.80 3.95
CA ASN A 80 0.27 -1.89 3.28
C ASN A 80 -0.42 -0.68 2.63
N ASP A 81 -1.75 -0.65 2.56
CA ASP A 81 -2.54 0.48 2.05
C ASP A 81 -3.02 1.42 3.15
N ILE A 82 -2.90 1.06 4.43
CA ILE A 82 -3.42 1.83 5.57
C ILE A 82 -2.91 3.27 5.56
N GLU A 83 -1.60 3.46 5.39
CA GLU A 83 -1.01 4.79 5.35
C GLU A 83 -1.58 5.62 4.17
N MET A 84 -1.71 5.01 3.00
CA MET A 84 -2.29 5.63 1.82
C MET A 84 -3.75 6.03 2.05
N LEU A 85 -4.58 5.08 2.54
CA LEU A 85 -6.01 5.33 2.82
C LEU A 85 -6.24 6.44 3.84
N SER A 86 -5.34 6.56 4.84
CA SER A 86 -5.41 7.61 5.86
C SER A 86 -4.92 8.97 5.37
N THR A 87 -4.09 8.99 4.32
CA THR A 87 -3.41 10.21 3.85
C THR A 87 -4.22 10.97 2.82
N VAL A 88 -4.87 10.28 1.90
CA VAL A 88 -5.64 10.91 0.80
C VAL A 88 -6.90 11.63 1.29
N GLY A 89 -7.45 12.48 0.43
CA GLY A 89 -8.70 13.20 0.69
C GLY A 89 -9.86 12.25 1.01
N CYS A 90 -9.99 11.15 0.28
CA CYS A 90 -10.95 10.09 0.55
C CYS A 90 -10.34 8.71 0.31
N GLY A 91 -9.91 8.03 1.37
CA GLY A 91 -9.53 6.63 1.33
C GLY A 91 -10.77 5.73 1.31
N ILE A 92 -10.81 4.77 0.40
CA ILE A 92 -11.92 3.85 0.18
C ILE A 92 -11.38 2.42 0.35
N ALA A 93 -11.80 1.73 1.40
CA ALA A 93 -11.44 0.33 1.60
C ALA A 93 -12.30 -0.58 0.73
N MET A 94 -11.70 -1.61 0.16
CA MET A 94 -12.43 -2.66 -0.53
C MET A 94 -13.26 -3.49 0.45
N GLY A 95 -14.42 -3.99 0.00
CA GLY A 95 -15.32 -4.79 0.83
C GLY A 95 -14.68 -6.07 1.38
N ASN A 96 -13.72 -6.64 0.66
CA ASN A 96 -12.94 -7.80 1.08
C ASN A 96 -11.75 -7.48 2.00
N ALA A 97 -11.49 -6.21 2.30
CA ALA A 97 -10.43 -5.82 3.24
C ALA A 97 -10.76 -6.27 4.67
N ASP A 98 -9.72 -6.53 5.46
CA ASP A 98 -9.86 -6.80 6.88
C ASP A 98 -10.43 -5.57 7.62
N ASP A 99 -11.14 -5.80 8.74
CA ASP A 99 -11.71 -4.73 9.56
C ASP A 99 -10.64 -3.74 10.05
N ASP A 100 -9.43 -4.21 10.29
CA ASP A 100 -8.31 -3.33 10.68
C ASP A 100 -7.92 -2.34 9.58
N VAL A 101 -8.03 -2.72 8.32
CA VAL A 101 -7.79 -1.83 7.17
C VAL A 101 -8.95 -0.86 7.00
N LYS A 102 -10.20 -1.36 7.09
CA LYS A 102 -11.42 -0.55 6.95
C LYS A 102 -11.51 0.61 7.95
N LYS A 103 -10.97 0.46 9.15
CA LYS A 103 -10.94 1.52 10.18
C LYS A 103 -10.18 2.78 9.75
N TYR A 104 -9.25 2.65 8.81
CA TYR A 104 -8.44 3.78 8.33
C TYR A 104 -8.96 4.42 7.04
N ALA A 105 -10.00 3.84 6.46
CA ALA A 105 -10.67 4.41 5.30
C ALA A 105 -11.83 5.31 5.73
N LYS A 106 -12.15 6.32 4.92
CA LYS A 106 -13.35 7.14 5.11
C LYS A 106 -14.59 6.43 4.63
N GLU A 107 -14.46 5.62 3.59
CA GLU A 107 -15.56 4.91 2.95
C GLU A 107 -15.19 3.45 2.71
N VAL A 108 -16.20 2.62 2.51
CA VAL A 108 -16.04 1.20 2.14
C VAL A 108 -16.88 0.96 0.89
N THR A 109 -16.24 0.36 -0.11
CA THR A 109 -16.93 -0.07 -1.35
C THR A 109 -17.22 -1.57 -1.34
N ASP A 110 -17.69 -2.11 -2.45
CA ASP A 110 -17.92 -3.55 -2.61
C ASP A 110 -16.59 -4.33 -2.77
N THR A 111 -16.69 -5.63 -2.84
CA THR A 111 -15.54 -6.52 -2.97
C THR A 111 -14.91 -6.47 -4.36
N VAL A 112 -13.69 -6.99 -4.49
CA VAL A 112 -13.02 -7.13 -5.80
C VAL A 112 -13.81 -8.02 -6.78
N HIS A 113 -14.62 -8.96 -6.26
CA HIS A 113 -15.44 -9.86 -7.06
C HIS A 113 -16.72 -9.22 -7.58
N ASN A 114 -17.12 -8.10 -7.00
CA ASN A 114 -18.33 -7.34 -7.33
C ASN A 114 -17.98 -5.97 -7.94
N ASP A 115 -16.88 -5.88 -8.66
CA ASP A 115 -16.43 -4.63 -9.30
C ASP A 115 -16.36 -3.42 -8.34
N GLY A 116 -15.91 -3.69 -7.09
CA GLY A 116 -15.92 -2.70 -6.01
C GLY A 116 -15.24 -1.38 -6.33
N VAL A 117 -14.18 -1.37 -7.15
CA VAL A 117 -13.53 -0.14 -7.59
C VAL A 117 -14.48 0.68 -8.48
N ALA A 118 -15.11 0.06 -9.48
CA ALA A 118 -16.06 0.74 -10.37
C ALA A 118 -17.24 1.30 -9.57
N PHE A 119 -17.83 0.47 -8.69
CA PHE A 119 -18.90 0.91 -7.80
C PHE A 119 -18.50 2.11 -6.92
N GLY A 120 -17.28 2.06 -6.35
CA GLY A 120 -16.76 3.15 -5.53
C GLY A 120 -16.53 4.43 -6.33
N ILE A 121 -16.05 4.34 -7.57
CA ILE A 121 -15.90 5.50 -8.46
C ILE A 121 -17.25 6.13 -8.75
N GLU A 122 -18.25 5.35 -9.14
CA GLU A 122 -19.61 5.85 -9.42
C GLU A 122 -20.23 6.52 -8.20
N LYS A 123 -20.10 5.89 -7.03
CA LYS A 123 -20.76 6.33 -5.80
C LYS A 123 -20.08 7.53 -5.13
N TYR A 124 -18.73 7.58 -5.10
CA TYR A 124 -18.01 8.54 -4.28
C TYR A 124 -17.26 9.61 -5.08
N ILE A 125 -17.09 9.42 -6.40
CA ILE A 125 -16.34 10.34 -7.24
C ILE A 125 -17.23 11.02 -8.28
N LEU A 126 -18.16 10.28 -8.90
CA LEU A 126 -18.99 10.77 -10.00
C LEU A 126 -20.41 11.18 -9.57
N SER A 127 -20.82 10.87 -8.36
CA SER A 127 -22.15 11.21 -7.82
C SER A 127 -22.28 12.68 -7.43
#